data_9dfa7b42553dcabd279cd61ec0786480
#
_entry.id   9dfa7b42553dcabd279cd61ec0786480
#
_cell.length_a   1.000
_cell.length_b   1.000
_cell.length_c   1.000
_cell.angle_alpha   90.00
_cell.angle_beta   90.00
_cell.angle_gamma   90.00
#
_symmetry.space_group_name_H-M   'P 1'
#
loop_
_entity.id
_entity.type
_entity.pdbx_description
1 polymer ?
#
loop_
_entity_poly.entity_id
_entity_poly.type
_entity_poly.pdbx_seq_one_letter_code
_entity_poly.pdbx_strand_id
1 'polypeptide(L)'
;MTNHLKHLRRATAAGAVALAAFSLQPGSAFAASEPTPRGEVGTTVVGGTKAEQGEFPFMVRLSMGCGGSLYTKDIVLTAAHCVDGSGPNTGITATAGVVDLEDPAAVSAKSTEVLQAPGYNGKGKDWALIKLDKPIDLPTLPIAADDELTNGEFDISGWGADKEGGSQQRYLLKAKVPFIDDATCRNAYGDQLTPGEELCAGLLDTGGVDTCQGDSGGPMFRKDEAGAWTQVGIVSWGEGCARPGKPGVYTEVGTFAADIKQAAEGLGG
;
A
#
# COMPACT_ATOMS: atom_id res chain seq x y z
N MET A 1 24.21 82.15 5.46
CA MET A 1 24.12 83.06 6.58
C MET A 1 24.43 82.27 7.84
N THR A 2 25.52 82.67 8.40
CA THR A 2 25.98 82.66 9.82
C THR A 2 25.96 81.32 10.57
N ASN A 3 27.11 80.70 10.74
CA ASN A 3 28.21 80.92 11.73
C ASN A 3 27.81 80.69 13.17
N HIS A 4 28.46 79.75 13.90
CA HIS A 4 29.46 79.88 14.96
C HIS A 4 29.67 78.53 15.62
N LEU A 5 30.84 77.93 15.56
CA LEU A 5 32.14 77.98 16.21
C LEU A 5 32.16 78.04 17.73
N LYS A 6 32.99 77.11 18.28
CA LYS A 6 33.82 77.12 19.51
C LYS A 6 33.13 76.54 20.75
N HIS A 7 33.75 75.75 21.62
CA HIS A 7 35.11 75.77 22.18
C HIS A 7 35.52 74.44 22.76
N LEU A 8 36.83 74.16 22.62
CA LEU A 8 37.65 73.23 23.38
C LEU A 8 37.60 73.45 24.88
N ARG A 9 37.64 72.42 25.73
CA ARG A 9 38.43 72.40 26.97
C ARG A 9 38.89 70.96 27.25
N ARG A 10 40.20 70.85 27.39
CA ARG A 10 40.96 69.73 27.98
C ARG A 10 40.84 69.73 29.47
N ALA A 11 40.76 68.59 30.12
CA ALA A 11 41.21 68.40 31.49
C ALA A 11 41.67 66.93 31.62
N THR A 12 42.93 66.84 32.00
CA THR A 12 43.69 65.66 32.43
C THR A 12 43.42 65.40 33.90
N ALA A 13 43.32 64.12 34.35
CA ALA A 13 43.84 63.62 35.63
C ALA A 13 43.55 62.08 35.75
N ALA A 14 44.65 61.40 35.85
CA ALA A 14 45.09 60.45 36.91
C ALA A 14 44.18 59.25 37.26
N GLY A 15 44.56 58.07 36.88
CA GLY A 15 45.16 56.94 37.57
C GLY A 15 44.36 56.30 38.73
N ALA A 16 43.81 55.13 38.48
CA ALA A 16 43.67 54.07 39.48
C ALA A 16 43.68 52.69 38.79
N VAL A 17 44.71 51.92 39.04
CA VAL A 17 44.86 50.50 38.66
C VAL A 17 44.03 49.71 39.67
N ALA A 18 42.95 49.10 39.21
CA ALA A 18 42.22 48.08 39.95
C ALA A 18 42.50 46.70 39.30
N LEU A 19 43.23 45.90 40.02
CA LEU A 19 43.42 44.47 39.72
C LEU A 19 42.08 43.76 39.92
N ALA A 20 41.43 43.40 38.81
CA ALA A 20 40.29 42.51 38.85
C ALA A 20 40.76 41.06 38.67
N ALA A 21 40.60 40.27 39.72
CA ALA A 21 40.81 38.85 39.72
C ALA A 21 39.78 38.20 38.78
N PHE A 22 40.27 37.59 37.69
CA PHE A 22 39.46 36.76 36.82
C PHE A 22 39.22 35.41 37.51
N SER A 23 38.02 35.22 38.05
CA SER A 23 37.53 33.90 38.45
C SER A 23 37.12 33.13 37.18
N LEU A 24 37.91 32.10 36.86
CA LEU A 24 37.57 31.08 35.86
C LEU A 24 36.34 30.30 36.36
N GLN A 25 35.18 30.58 35.84
CA GLN A 25 34.03 29.67 35.91
C GLN A 25 34.21 28.56 34.89
N PRO A 26 34.04 27.28 35.28
CA PRO A 26 33.98 26.23 34.30
C PRO A 26 32.73 26.38 33.46
N GLY A 27 32.91 26.68 32.16
CA GLY A 27 31.85 26.71 31.19
C GLY A 27 31.21 25.33 31.08
N SER A 28 29.92 25.26 31.39
CA SER A 28 29.09 24.10 31.06
C SER A 28 29.12 23.94 29.54
N ALA A 29 29.83 22.91 29.08
CA ALA A 29 29.73 22.47 27.71
C ALA A 29 28.29 21.97 27.46
N PHE A 30 27.48 22.76 26.74
CA PHE A 30 26.29 22.25 26.13
C PHE A 30 26.75 21.21 25.12
N ALA A 31 26.53 19.94 25.45
CA ALA A 31 26.62 18.88 24.47
C ALA A 31 25.61 19.21 23.37
N ALA A 32 26.11 19.55 22.18
CA ALA A 32 25.28 19.59 20.98
C ALA A 32 24.70 18.19 20.81
N SER A 33 23.40 18.06 20.97
CA SER A 33 22.69 16.84 20.58
C SER A 33 22.98 16.62 19.11
N GLU A 34 23.67 15.54 18.78
CA GLU A 34 23.77 15.07 17.40
C GLU A 34 22.33 14.91 16.87
N PRO A 35 22.05 15.39 15.66
CA PRO A 35 20.75 15.14 15.04
C PRO A 35 20.63 13.62 14.91
N THR A 36 19.68 13.02 15.64
CA THR A 36 19.21 11.66 15.36
C THR A 36 19.01 11.54 13.86
N PRO A 37 19.55 10.50 13.19
CA PRO A 37 19.25 10.28 11.79
C PRO A 37 17.73 10.22 11.68
N ARG A 38 17.14 11.16 10.96
CA ARG A 38 15.76 11.03 10.49
C ARG A 38 15.79 9.79 9.65
N GLY A 39 15.24 8.68 10.19
CA GLY A 39 14.96 7.51 9.38
C GLY A 39 14.22 8.00 8.13
N GLU A 40 14.76 7.68 6.98
CA GLU A 40 14.05 7.87 5.73
C GLU A 40 12.72 7.13 5.88
N VAL A 41 11.64 7.89 6.05
CA VAL A 41 10.28 7.39 5.90
C VAL A 41 10.14 7.17 4.40
N GLY A 42 10.60 6.00 3.94
CA GLY A 42 10.33 5.54 2.59
C GLY A 42 8.83 5.36 2.46
N THR A 43 8.18 6.30 1.80
CA THR A 43 6.76 6.24 1.41
C THR A 43 6.62 5.24 0.26
N THR A 44 5.74 4.25 0.42
CA THR A 44 5.65 3.11 -0.52
C THR A 44 4.31 2.38 -0.31
N VAL A 45 3.67 1.83 -1.31
CA VAL A 45 2.23 1.92 -1.63
C VAL A 45 1.94 3.37 -1.46
N VAL A 46 1.37 4.11 -2.31
CA VAL A 46 1.36 5.57 -2.12
C VAL A 46 1.02 5.90 -0.66
N GLY A 47 1.96 6.53 0.07
CA GLY A 47 1.79 6.85 1.50
C GLY A 47 1.97 5.72 2.53
N GLY A 48 2.38 4.51 2.11
CA GLY A 48 2.54 3.36 2.99
C GLY A 48 3.94 3.18 3.60
N THR A 49 4.20 1.99 4.15
CA THR A 49 5.48 1.56 4.73
C THR A 49 5.84 0.16 4.23
N LYS A 50 7.09 -0.26 4.42
CA LYS A 50 7.50 -1.64 4.13
C LYS A 50 6.80 -2.61 5.09
N ALA A 51 6.32 -3.73 4.55
CA ALA A 51 5.85 -4.84 5.36
C ALA A 51 7.03 -5.59 5.98
N GLU A 52 6.80 -6.22 7.13
CA GLU A 52 7.78 -7.09 7.77
C GLU A 52 7.74 -8.50 7.13
N GLN A 53 8.88 -9.21 7.16
CA GLN A 53 8.92 -10.58 6.66
C GLN A 53 7.96 -11.46 7.44
N GLY A 54 7.05 -12.15 6.72
CA GLY A 54 6.03 -13.02 7.31
C GLY A 54 4.78 -12.30 7.83
N GLU A 55 4.67 -10.99 7.68
CA GLU A 55 3.49 -10.23 8.13
C GLU A 55 2.24 -10.59 7.33
N PHE A 56 2.38 -10.73 6.01
CA PHE A 56 1.30 -11.12 5.09
C PHE A 56 1.74 -12.31 4.22
N PRO A 57 1.81 -13.51 4.80
CA PRO A 57 2.43 -14.67 4.14
C PRO A 57 1.65 -15.19 2.93
N PHE A 58 0.40 -14.76 2.79
CA PHE A 58 -0.50 -15.11 1.68
C PHE A 58 -0.31 -14.24 0.43
N MET A 59 0.53 -13.21 0.48
CA MET A 59 0.77 -12.31 -0.65
C MET A 59 1.51 -13.01 -1.78
N VAL A 60 1.04 -12.79 -3.00
CA VAL A 60 1.61 -13.36 -4.22
C VAL A 60 1.96 -12.25 -5.21
N ARG A 61 3.17 -12.29 -5.76
CA ARG A 61 3.59 -11.52 -6.92
C ARG A 61 3.41 -12.36 -8.18
N LEU A 62 2.73 -11.84 -9.19
CA LEU A 62 2.54 -12.47 -10.49
C LEU A 62 3.47 -11.88 -11.55
N SER A 63 4.02 -12.71 -12.41
CA SER A 63 5.07 -12.35 -13.38
C SER A 63 4.65 -11.29 -14.41
N MET A 64 3.33 -11.12 -14.67
CA MET A 64 2.81 -10.08 -15.54
C MET A 64 2.74 -8.71 -14.89
N GLY A 65 3.16 -8.57 -13.65
CA GLY A 65 3.18 -7.28 -12.96
C GLY A 65 1.95 -7.02 -12.08
N CYS A 66 1.10 -8.01 -11.85
CA CYS A 66 -0.02 -7.99 -10.92
C CYS A 66 0.34 -8.60 -9.56
N GLY A 67 -0.50 -8.37 -8.57
CA GLY A 67 -0.54 -9.07 -7.29
C GLY A 67 -1.60 -10.18 -7.28
N GLY A 68 -1.67 -10.88 -6.16
CA GLY A 68 -2.69 -11.87 -5.85
C GLY A 68 -2.57 -12.35 -4.41
N SER A 69 -3.45 -13.23 -4.02
CA SER A 69 -3.43 -13.90 -2.72
C SER A 69 -3.53 -15.41 -2.88
N LEU A 70 -2.89 -16.18 -2.00
CA LEU A 70 -3.09 -17.62 -1.91
C LEU A 70 -4.51 -17.88 -1.37
N TYR A 71 -5.44 -18.22 -2.25
CA TYR A 71 -6.80 -18.65 -1.89
C TYR A 71 -6.81 -20.07 -1.33
N THR A 72 -6.13 -20.99 -2.05
CA THR A 72 -5.69 -22.30 -1.55
C THR A 72 -4.18 -22.41 -1.71
N LYS A 73 -3.57 -23.52 -1.29
CA LYS A 73 -2.13 -23.69 -1.47
C LYS A 73 -1.69 -23.76 -2.93
N ASP A 74 -2.59 -24.03 -3.85
CA ASP A 74 -2.34 -24.18 -5.28
C ASP A 74 -3.29 -23.38 -6.18
N ILE A 75 -4.08 -22.48 -5.60
CA ILE A 75 -4.91 -21.52 -6.34
C ILE A 75 -4.65 -20.10 -5.83
N VAL A 76 -4.32 -19.20 -6.74
CA VAL A 76 -4.17 -17.78 -6.50
C VAL A 76 -5.44 -17.06 -6.95
N LEU A 77 -5.99 -16.20 -6.08
CA LEU A 77 -7.04 -15.25 -6.42
C LEU A 77 -6.39 -13.93 -6.85
N THR A 78 -6.82 -13.40 -7.97
CA THR A 78 -6.35 -12.14 -8.57
C THR A 78 -7.48 -11.43 -9.31
N ALA A 79 -7.19 -10.33 -10.01
CA ALA A 79 -8.17 -9.62 -10.84
C ALA A 79 -8.30 -10.26 -12.23
N ALA A 80 -9.50 -10.17 -12.81
CA ALA A 80 -9.76 -10.65 -14.16
C ALA A 80 -8.99 -9.88 -15.22
N HIS A 81 -8.79 -8.57 -15.05
CA HIS A 81 -8.01 -7.73 -15.97
C HIS A 81 -6.52 -8.08 -16.01
N CYS A 82 -6.03 -8.87 -15.05
CA CYS A 82 -4.64 -9.34 -15.01
C CYS A 82 -4.38 -10.55 -15.94
N VAL A 83 -5.42 -11.18 -16.46
CA VAL A 83 -5.32 -12.42 -17.25
C VAL A 83 -6.06 -12.32 -18.58
N ASP A 84 -5.62 -13.09 -19.58
CA ASP A 84 -6.18 -13.07 -20.94
C ASP A 84 -7.21 -14.20 -21.14
N GLY A 85 -8.33 -14.13 -20.39
CA GLY A 85 -9.40 -15.13 -20.49
C GLY A 85 -9.14 -16.41 -19.69
N SER A 86 -9.95 -17.46 -19.98
CA SER A 86 -9.91 -18.75 -19.27
C SER A 86 -9.30 -19.83 -20.13
N GLY A 87 -8.67 -20.83 -19.49
CA GLY A 87 -8.14 -22.03 -20.12
C GLY A 87 -6.70 -22.37 -19.71
N PRO A 88 -6.09 -23.37 -20.36
CA PRO A 88 -4.70 -23.74 -20.08
C PRO A 88 -3.75 -22.56 -20.27
N ASN A 89 -2.92 -22.30 -19.26
CA ASN A 89 -1.94 -21.21 -19.27
C ASN A 89 -0.76 -21.59 -18.39
N THR A 90 0.43 -21.74 -18.96
CA THR A 90 1.67 -22.07 -18.26
C THR A 90 2.66 -20.89 -18.21
N GLY A 91 2.23 -19.71 -18.65
CA GLY A 91 3.08 -18.53 -18.81
C GLY A 91 3.23 -17.68 -17.54
N ILE A 92 2.36 -17.88 -16.54
CA ILE A 92 2.37 -17.06 -15.33
C ILE A 92 3.24 -17.74 -14.27
N THR A 93 4.10 -16.97 -13.62
CA THR A 93 4.83 -17.39 -12.42
C THR A 93 4.27 -16.66 -11.21
N ALA A 94 3.86 -17.41 -10.20
CA ALA A 94 3.47 -16.91 -8.88
C ALA A 94 4.68 -16.99 -7.94
N THR A 95 5.06 -15.89 -7.31
CA THR A 95 6.16 -15.78 -6.34
C THR A 95 5.61 -15.34 -5.00
N ALA A 96 5.96 -16.06 -3.92
CA ALA A 96 5.44 -15.82 -2.57
C ALA A 96 6.51 -16.11 -1.51
N GLY A 97 6.16 -15.83 -0.22
CA GLY A 97 6.98 -16.17 0.94
C GLY A 97 8.05 -15.15 1.30
N VAL A 98 8.18 -14.07 0.54
CA VAL A 98 9.19 -13.03 0.75
C VAL A 98 8.59 -11.63 0.67
N VAL A 99 9.20 -10.68 1.37
CA VAL A 99 8.91 -9.25 1.18
C VAL A 99 9.87 -8.61 0.17
N ASP A 100 11.08 -9.11 0.05
CA ASP A 100 12.09 -8.70 -0.92
C ASP A 100 12.05 -9.69 -2.11
N LEU A 101 11.65 -9.23 -3.29
CA LEU A 101 11.56 -10.07 -4.49
C LEU A 101 12.90 -10.66 -4.97
N GLU A 102 14.03 -10.12 -4.48
CA GLU A 102 15.36 -10.66 -4.75
C GLU A 102 15.86 -11.66 -3.69
N ASP A 103 15.05 -11.92 -2.66
CA ASP A 103 15.40 -12.90 -1.63
C ASP A 103 15.40 -14.32 -2.23
N PRO A 104 16.53 -15.07 -2.12
CA PRO A 104 16.61 -16.45 -2.63
C PRO A 104 15.68 -17.43 -1.92
N ALA A 105 15.08 -17.05 -0.77
CA ALA A 105 14.08 -17.85 -0.07
C ALA A 105 12.69 -17.80 -0.75
N ALA A 106 12.50 -16.99 -1.79
CA ALA A 106 11.25 -16.89 -2.52
C ALA A 106 10.80 -18.26 -3.07
N VAL A 107 9.53 -18.58 -2.82
CA VAL A 107 8.90 -19.78 -3.37
C VAL A 107 8.16 -19.41 -4.63
N SER A 108 8.37 -20.18 -5.71
CA SER A 108 7.70 -19.94 -6.99
C SER A 108 7.03 -21.19 -7.51
N ALA A 109 5.86 -21.01 -8.13
CA ALA A 109 5.12 -22.04 -8.87
C ALA A 109 4.61 -21.42 -10.18
N LYS A 110 4.36 -22.28 -11.20
CA LYS A 110 3.83 -21.84 -12.49
C LYS A 110 2.34 -22.12 -12.59
N SER A 111 1.64 -21.29 -13.35
CA SER A 111 0.25 -21.58 -13.71
C SER A 111 0.15 -22.86 -14.58
N THR A 112 -0.95 -23.54 -14.45
CA THR A 112 -1.39 -24.61 -15.37
C THR A 112 -2.66 -24.24 -16.08
N GLU A 113 -3.54 -23.52 -15.38
CA GLU A 113 -4.84 -23.10 -15.87
C GLU A 113 -5.22 -21.76 -15.25
N VAL A 114 -5.99 -20.97 -15.98
CA VAL A 114 -6.58 -19.72 -15.55
C VAL A 114 -8.08 -19.77 -15.73
N LEU A 115 -8.84 -19.27 -14.78
CA LEU A 115 -10.26 -19.09 -14.88
C LEU A 115 -10.60 -17.62 -14.58
N GLN A 116 -10.99 -16.88 -15.60
CA GLN A 116 -11.50 -15.53 -15.50
C GLN A 116 -12.99 -15.55 -15.15
N ALA A 117 -13.47 -14.62 -14.34
CA ALA A 117 -14.87 -14.53 -13.95
C ALA A 117 -15.81 -14.64 -15.15
N PRO A 118 -16.84 -15.51 -15.12
CA PRO A 118 -17.77 -15.65 -16.20
C PRO A 118 -18.49 -14.34 -16.52
N GLY A 119 -18.43 -13.91 -17.78
CA GLY A 119 -19.07 -12.68 -18.25
C GLY A 119 -18.29 -11.39 -17.90
N TYR A 120 -17.05 -11.48 -17.42
CA TYR A 120 -16.20 -10.31 -17.31
C TYR A 120 -16.01 -9.64 -18.69
N ASN A 121 -16.23 -8.34 -18.74
CA ASN A 121 -16.16 -7.55 -19.96
C ASN A 121 -15.41 -6.22 -19.80
N GLY A 122 -14.57 -6.13 -18.75
CA GLY A 122 -13.83 -4.91 -18.40
C GLY A 122 -14.57 -4.00 -17.42
N LYS A 123 -15.72 -4.43 -16.87
CA LYS A 123 -16.49 -3.66 -15.89
C LYS A 123 -17.16 -4.60 -14.89
N GLY A 124 -16.99 -4.32 -13.58
CA GLY A 124 -17.44 -5.23 -12.52
C GLY A 124 -16.83 -6.63 -12.64
N LYS A 125 -17.19 -7.56 -11.78
CA LYS A 125 -16.75 -8.99 -11.83
C LYS A 125 -15.26 -9.20 -12.02
N ASP A 126 -14.43 -8.26 -11.55
CA ASP A 126 -13.00 -8.26 -11.84
C ASP A 126 -12.24 -9.20 -10.91
N TRP A 127 -12.51 -10.52 -11.05
CA TRP A 127 -11.81 -11.57 -10.34
C TRP A 127 -11.38 -12.71 -11.27
N ALA A 128 -10.29 -13.38 -10.94
CA ALA A 128 -9.81 -14.57 -11.63
C ALA A 128 -9.08 -15.50 -10.67
N LEU A 129 -9.05 -16.79 -11.03
CA LEU A 129 -8.29 -17.83 -10.36
C LEU A 129 -7.17 -18.32 -11.25
N ILE A 130 -6.02 -18.57 -10.65
CA ILE A 130 -4.84 -19.17 -11.32
C ILE A 130 -4.50 -20.46 -10.59
N LYS A 131 -4.67 -21.61 -11.26
CA LYS A 131 -4.22 -22.91 -10.77
C LYS A 131 -2.71 -23.04 -10.97
N LEU A 132 -2.00 -23.49 -9.93
CA LEU A 132 -0.56 -23.69 -9.93
C LEU A 132 -0.20 -25.13 -10.19
N ASP A 133 1.00 -25.36 -10.74
CA ASP A 133 1.58 -26.68 -11.03
C ASP A 133 2.00 -27.46 -9.78
N LYS A 134 2.17 -26.75 -8.68
CA LYS A 134 2.51 -27.32 -7.37
C LYS A 134 2.02 -26.40 -6.25
N PRO A 135 1.72 -26.95 -5.06
CA PRO A 135 1.32 -26.15 -3.93
C PRO A 135 2.47 -25.28 -3.41
N ILE A 136 2.12 -24.10 -2.94
CA ILE A 136 2.96 -23.22 -2.14
C ILE A 136 2.55 -23.40 -0.67
N ASP A 137 3.43 -24.01 0.13
CA ASP A 137 3.13 -24.34 1.54
C ASP A 137 3.28 -23.14 2.46
N LEU A 138 2.40 -22.17 2.27
CA LEU A 138 2.27 -20.95 3.08
C LEU A 138 0.82 -20.80 3.57
N PRO A 139 0.58 -19.95 4.59
CA PRO A 139 -0.77 -19.58 4.99
C PRO A 139 -1.57 -18.99 3.84
N THR A 140 -2.82 -19.40 3.73
CA THR A 140 -3.79 -18.90 2.75
C THR A 140 -4.61 -17.75 3.32
N LEU A 141 -5.26 -16.97 2.45
CA LEU A 141 -6.14 -15.88 2.84
C LEU A 141 -7.60 -16.26 2.54
N PRO A 142 -8.41 -16.57 3.56
CA PRO A 142 -9.85 -16.78 3.36
C PRO A 142 -10.51 -15.53 2.81
N ILE A 143 -11.56 -15.72 2.00
CA ILE A 143 -12.39 -14.63 1.49
C ILE A 143 -13.60 -14.38 2.39
N ALA A 144 -14.09 -13.14 2.44
CA ALA A 144 -15.35 -12.80 3.07
C ALA A 144 -16.50 -13.56 2.40
N ALA A 145 -17.44 -14.07 3.20
CA ALA A 145 -18.59 -14.81 2.70
C ALA A 145 -19.71 -13.89 2.16
N ASP A 146 -19.71 -12.64 2.61
CA ASP A 146 -20.69 -11.60 2.35
C ASP A 146 -20.06 -10.21 2.55
N ASP A 147 -20.89 -9.18 2.68
CA ASP A 147 -20.50 -7.78 2.86
C ASP A 147 -20.38 -7.32 4.33
N GLU A 148 -20.56 -8.20 5.32
CA GLU A 148 -20.50 -7.81 6.74
C GLU A 148 -19.16 -7.16 7.14
N LEU A 149 -18.07 -7.56 6.49
CA LEU A 149 -16.74 -6.99 6.70
C LEU A 149 -16.45 -5.76 5.81
N THR A 150 -17.38 -5.35 4.95
CA THR A 150 -17.23 -4.20 4.04
C THR A 150 -17.51 -2.89 4.76
N ASN A 151 -16.68 -2.56 5.72
CA ASN A 151 -16.77 -1.34 6.52
C ASN A 151 -15.46 -1.03 7.25
N GLY A 152 -15.33 0.18 7.81
CA GLY A 152 -14.21 0.56 8.68
C GLY A 152 -12.91 0.78 7.91
N GLU A 153 -11.82 0.16 8.34
CA GLU A 153 -10.49 0.31 7.78
C GLU A 153 -9.95 -1.03 7.26
N PHE A 154 -9.30 -0.98 6.12
CA PHE A 154 -8.71 -2.15 5.45
C PHE A 154 -7.20 -2.02 5.37
N ASP A 155 -6.51 -3.14 5.38
CA ASP A 155 -5.12 -3.26 5.00
C ASP A 155 -5.02 -3.54 3.50
N ILE A 156 -4.11 -2.84 2.82
CA ILE A 156 -3.70 -3.07 1.44
C ILE A 156 -2.21 -3.34 1.40
N SER A 157 -1.79 -4.23 0.52
CA SER A 157 -0.37 -4.58 0.39
C SER A 157 -0.02 -5.00 -1.02
N GLY A 158 1.19 -4.69 -1.48
CA GLY A 158 1.66 -5.06 -2.80
C GLY A 158 3.06 -4.56 -3.13
N TRP A 159 3.53 -4.90 -4.34
CA TRP A 159 4.81 -4.47 -4.91
C TRP A 159 4.59 -3.44 -6.03
N GLY A 160 3.46 -2.77 -6.05
CA GLY A 160 3.14 -1.71 -7.00
C GLY A 160 3.99 -0.46 -6.84
N ALA A 161 3.75 0.51 -7.69
CA ALA A 161 4.46 1.78 -7.66
C ALA A 161 4.16 2.56 -6.37
N ASP A 162 5.17 3.23 -5.86
CA ASP A 162 5.09 4.08 -4.66
C ASP A 162 4.52 5.48 -4.94
N LYS A 163 4.26 5.76 -6.19
CA LYS A 163 3.64 6.99 -6.69
C LYS A 163 3.09 6.77 -8.09
N GLU A 164 2.13 7.58 -8.47
CA GLU A 164 1.57 7.57 -9.81
C GLU A 164 2.67 7.74 -10.88
N GLY A 165 2.66 6.83 -11.88
CA GLY A 165 3.68 6.79 -12.93
C GLY A 165 5.07 6.34 -12.47
N GLY A 166 5.20 5.88 -11.23
CA GLY A 166 6.44 5.32 -10.69
C GLY A 166 6.71 3.89 -11.14
N SER A 167 7.88 3.36 -10.76
CA SER A 167 8.24 1.96 -10.99
C SER A 167 7.69 1.07 -9.89
N GLN A 168 7.40 -0.19 -10.23
CA GLN A 168 7.06 -1.22 -9.26
C GLN A 168 8.22 -1.43 -8.28
N GLN A 169 7.88 -1.79 -7.04
CA GLN A 169 8.82 -1.85 -5.94
C GLN A 169 9.40 -3.26 -5.77
N ARG A 170 10.64 -3.31 -5.32
CA ARG A 170 11.30 -4.56 -4.95
C ARG A 170 10.74 -5.13 -3.63
N TYR A 171 10.43 -4.25 -2.68
CA TYR A 171 9.95 -4.62 -1.35
C TYR A 171 8.44 -4.56 -1.25
N LEU A 172 7.84 -5.52 -0.54
CA LEU A 172 6.40 -5.53 -0.23
C LEU A 172 6.04 -4.32 0.63
N LEU A 173 5.00 -3.63 0.24
CA LEU A 173 4.55 -2.40 0.85
C LEU A 173 3.18 -2.60 1.43
N LYS A 174 2.84 -1.82 2.47
CA LYS A 174 1.54 -1.88 3.15
C LYS A 174 1.03 -0.50 3.49
N ALA A 175 -0.27 -0.34 3.50
CA ALA A 175 -0.96 0.81 4.03
C ALA A 175 -2.35 0.44 4.55
N LYS A 176 -3.01 1.41 5.17
CA LYS A 176 -4.40 1.31 5.59
C LYS A 176 -5.25 2.34 4.89
N VAL A 177 -6.43 1.93 4.45
CA VAL A 177 -7.39 2.75 3.74
C VAL A 177 -8.77 2.63 4.37
N PRO A 178 -9.47 3.75 4.64
CA PRO A 178 -10.84 3.70 5.14
C PRO A 178 -11.82 3.33 4.03
N PHE A 179 -12.88 2.63 4.40
CA PHE A 179 -14.05 2.38 3.55
C PHE A 179 -14.72 3.69 3.13
N ILE A 180 -15.19 3.72 1.90
CA ILE A 180 -16.00 4.80 1.34
C ILE A 180 -17.31 4.18 0.83
N ASP A 181 -18.44 4.69 1.32
CA ASP A 181 -19.76 4.19 0.94
C ASP A 181 -20.08 4.43 -0.55
N ASP A 182 -20.99 3.60 -1.09
CA ASP A 182 -21.33 3.60 -2.50
C ASP A 182 -21.87 4.95 -3.01
N ALA A 183 -22.62 5.67 -2.20
CA ALA A 183 -23.16 6.97 -2.58
C ALA A 183 -22.03 8.00 -2.76
N THR A 184 -21.09 8.00 -1.85
CA THR A 184 -19.89 8.85 -1.89
C THR A 184 -18.98 8.45 -3.04
N CYS A 185 -18.74 7.15 -3.25
CA CYS A 185 -17.94 6.64 -4.35
C CYS A 185 -18.58 6.97 -5.71
N ARG A 186 -19.90 6.85 -5.83
CA ARG A 186 -20.63 7.23 -7.03
C ARG A 186 -20.49 8.72 -7.37
N ASN A 187 -20.34 9.60 -6.38
CA ASN A 187 -20.06 11.02 -6.63
C ASN A 187 -18.70 11.23 -7.30
N ALA A 188 -17.71 10.34 -7.04
CA ALA A 188 -16.39 10.40 -7.66
C ALA A 188 -16.37 9.83 -9.09
N TYR A 189 -17.14 8.76 -9.36
CA TYR A 189 -17.01 7.96 -10.57
C TYR A 189 -18.27 7.82 -11.42
N GLY A 190 -19.44 8.21 -10.92
CA GLY A 190 -20.70 8.16 -11.64
C GLY A 190 -21.05 6.75 -12.12
N ASP A 191 -21.38 6.64 -13.40
CA ASP A 191 -21.80 5.39 -14.06
C ASP A 191 -20.60 4.44 -14.38
N GLN A 192 -19.39 4.83 -14.06
CA GLN A 192 -18.23 3.95 -14.18
C GLN A 192 -18.22 2.89 -13.07
N LEU A 193 -18.74 3.21 -11.89
CA LEU A 193 -18.87 2.29 -10.77
C LEU A 193 -19.99 1.27 -11.04
N THR A 194 -19.76 0.02 -10.66
CA THR A 194 -20.75 -1.07 -10.67
C THR A 194 -21.17 -1.38 -9.22
N PRO A 195 -22.21 -0.73 -8.71
CA PRO A 195 -22.63 -0.90 -7.31
C PRO A 195 -22.98 -2.34 -6.98
N GLY A 196 -22.59 -2.81 -5.79
CA GLY A 196 -22.82 -4.18 -5.34
C GLY A 196 -21.83 -5.21 -5.93
N GLU A 197 -20.96 -4.80 -6.86
CA GLU A 197 -19.86 -5.62 -7.38
C GLU A 197 -18.50 -5.00 -7.05
N GLU A 198 -18.47 -3.71 -6.74
CA GLU A 198 -17.29 -2.91 -6.48
C GLU A 198 -17.46 -2.10 -5.19
N LEU A 199 -16.40 -1.97 -4.43
CA LEU A 199 -16.32 -1.12 -3.25
C LEU A 199 -15.17 -0.11 -3.38
N CYS A 200 -15.28 1.00 -2.66
CA CYS A 200 -14.27 2.05 -2.67
C CYS A 200 -13.58 2.18 -1.32
N ALA A 201 -12.28 2.50 -1.36
CA ALA A 201 -11.53 2.82 -0.16
C ALA A 201 -10.43 3.84 -0.47
N GLY A 202 -10.08 4.65 0.52
CA GLY A 202 -9.03 5.68 0.38
C GLY A 202 -9.29 6.92 1.22
N LEU A 203 -8.34 7.84 1.24
CA LEU A 203 -8.46 9.14 1.89
C LEU A 203 -9.09 10.13 0.89
N LEU A 204 -10.43 10.21 0.85
CA LEU A 204 -11.17 10.95 -0.18
C LEU A 204 -10.76 12.41 -0.29
N ASP A 205 -10.67 13.13 0.85
CA ASP A 205 -10.43 14.57 0.85
C ASP A 205 -8.98 14.94 0.56
N THR A 206 -8.04 14.17 1.08
CA THR A 206 -6.62 14.49 1.05
C THR A 206 -5.84 13.67 0.01
N GLY A 207 -6.35 12.50 -0.35
CA GLY A 207 -5.55 11.52 -1.09
C GLY A 207 -4.30 11.10 -0.30
N GLY A 208 -3.25 10.71 -0.97
CA GLY A 208 -1.93 10.43 -0.38
C GLY A 208 -1.73 9.00 0.10
N VAL A 209 -2.77 8.16 0.14
CA VAL A 209 -2.68 6.73 0.45
C VAL A 209 -3.58 5.94 -0.48
N ASP A 210 -3.02 5.01 -1.25
CA ASP A 210 -3.76 4.16 -2.18
C ASP A 210 -2.89 3.02 -2.73
N THR A 211 -3.52 2.08 -3.43
CA THR A 211 -2.86 1.15 -4.37
C THR A 211 -2.47 1.86 -5.66
N CYS A 212 -1.50 1.32 -6.39
CA CYS A 212 -1.01 1.92 -7.63
C CYS A 212 -0.67 0.85 -8.69
N GLN A 213 -0.09 1.27 -9.82
CA GLN A 213 0.28 0.36 -10.90
C GLN A 213 1.19 -0.77 -10.39
N GLY A 214 0.72 -2.02 -10.56
CA GLY A 214 1.40 -3.22 -10.09
C GLY A 214 0.83 -3.83 -8.81
N ASP A 215 -0.11 -3.15 -8.14
CA ASP A 215 -0.91 -3.72 -7.05
C ASP A 215 -2.19 -4.40 -7.57
N SER A 216 -2.57 -4.16 -8.82
CA SER A 216 -3.70 -4.81 -9.52
C SER A 216 -3.79 -6.30 -9.20
N GLY A 217 -4.97 -6.77 -8.84
CA GLY A 217 -5.21 -8.17 -8.46
C GLY A 217 -4.78 -8.54 -7.05
N GLY A 218 -4.02 -7.68 -6.37
CA GLY A 218 -3.64 -7.87 -4.97
C GLY A 218 -4.85 -7.79 -4.03
N PRO A 219 -4.75 -8.39 -2.82
CA PRO A 219 -5.85 -8.39 -1.88
C PRO A 219 -5.96 -7.06 -1.13
N MET A 220 -7.21 -6.66 -0.86
CA MET A 220 -7.57 -5.80 0.25
C MET A 220 -8.18 -6.67 1.34
N PHE A 221 -7.74 -6.53 2.57
CA PHE A 221 -8.08 -7.46 3.64
C PHE A 221 -8.17 -6.75 4.99
N ARG A 222 -8.78 -7.41 5.95
CA ARG A 222 -8.86 -6.96 7.33
C ARG A 222 -8.91 -8.15 8.28
N LYS A 223 -8.78 -7.91 9.56
CA LYS A 223 -9.03 -8.92 10.58
C LYS A 223 -10.53 -9.00 10.87
N ASP A 224 -11.03 -10.22 10.94
CA ASP A 224 -12.35 -10.51 11.45
C ASP A 224 -12.41 -10.36 13.00
N GLU A 225 -13.57 -10.62 13.60
CA GLU A 225 -13.76 -10.54 15.05
C GLU A 225 -12.89 -11.53 15.85
N ALA A 226 -12.49 -12.64 15.23
CA ALA A 226 -11.59 -13.63 15.83
C ALA A 226 -10.10 -13.25 15.66
N GLY A 227 -9.80 -12.17 14.96
CA GLY A 227 -8.44 -11.68 14.68
C GLY A 227 -7.76 -12.39 13.52
N ALA A 228 -8.46 -13.18 12.71
CA ALA A 228 -7.96 -13.82 11.51
C ALA A 228 -8.05 -12.88 10.31
N TRP A 229 -7.04 -12.95 9.43
CA TRP A 229 -7.07 -12.20 8.17
C TRP A 229 -8.13 -12.74 7.23
N THR A 230 -8.93 -11.85 6.64
CA THR A 230 -9.98 -12.16 5.67
C THR A 230 -9.91 -11.16 4.51
N GLN A 231 -9.90 -11.65 3.30
CA GLN A 231 -9.93 -10.82 2.10
C GLN A 231 -11.33 -10.31 1.85
N VAL A 232 -11.46 -8.99 1.67
CA VAL A 232 -12.73 -8.30 1.41
C VAL A 232 -12.77 -7.68 0.01
N GLY A 233 -11.61 -7.44 -0.60
CA GLY A 233 -11.53 -6.83 -1.92
C GLY A 233 -10.35 -7.35 -2.75
N ILE A 234 -10.41 -7.05 -4.06
CA ILE A 234 -9.33 -7.27 -5.02
C ILE A 234 -9.05 -5.91 -5.67
N VAL A 235 -7.80 -5.48 -5.71
CA VAL A 235 -7.40 -4.23 -6.39
C VAL A 235 -7.81 -4.29 -7.85
N SER A 236 -8.71 -3.41 -8.27
CA SER A 236 -9.31 -3.41 -9.60
C SER A 236 -8.88 -2.20 -10.43
N TRP A 237 -9.34 -1.00 -10.10
CA TRP A 237 -9.05 0.20 -10.88
C TRP A 237 -9.10 1.48 -10.04
N GLY A 238 -8.75 2.61 -10.67
CA GLY A 238 -8.83 3.95 -10.10
C GLY A 238 -8.41 5.00 -11.12
N GLU A 239 -8.70 6.27 -10.85
CA GLU A 239 -8.25 7.38 -11.67
C GLU A 239 -6.96 7.99 -11.11
N GLY A 240 -5.83 7.49 -11.58
CA GLY A 240 -4.51 7.77 -11.02
C GLY A 240 -4.22 6.93 -9.78
N CYS A 241 -3.41 7.42 -8.85
CA CYS A 241 -3.10 6.78 -7.59
C CYS A 241 -3.12 7.83 -6.48
N ALA A 242 -3.90 7.56 -5.42
CA ALA A 242 -3.98 8.42 -4.23
C ALA A 242 -4.35 9.89 -4.50
N ARG A 243 -5.08 10.18 -5.56
CA ARG A 243 -5.54 11.54 -5.87
C ARG A 243 -6.70 11.93 -4.96
N PRO A 244 -6.76 13.18 -4.42
CA PRO A 244 -7.94 13.68 -3.74
C PRO A 244 -9.20 13.54 -4.61
N GLY A 245 -10.30 13.09 -4.02
CA GLY A 245 -11.58 12.87 -4.71
C GLY A 245 -11.63 11.66 -5.65
N LYS A 246 -10.57 10.85 -5.71
CA LYS A 246 -10.46 9.67 -6.57
C LYS A 246 -9.96 8.46 -5.78
N PRO A 247 -10.84 7.83 -4.98
CA PRO A 247 -10.48 6.66 -4.19
C PRO A 247 -10.17 5.45 -5.07
N GLY A 248 -9.41 4.49 -4.53
CA GLY A 248 -9.23 3.19 -5.16
C GLY A 248 -10.56 2.42 -5.24
N VAL A 249 -10.76 1.68 -6.33
CA VAL A 249 -11.90 0.80 -6.56
C VAL A 249 -11.44 -0.65 -6.56
N TYR A 250 -12.16 -1.46 -5.83
CA TYR A 250 -11.85 -2.87 -5.55
C TYR A 250 -13.06 -3.72 -5.92
N THR A 251 -12.82 -4.93 -6.45
CA THR A 251 -13.90 -5.92 -6.56
C THR A 251 -14.34 -6.33 -5.17
N GLU A 252 -15.63 -6.28 -4.87
CA GLU A 252 -16.20 -6.72 -3.60
C GLU A 252 -16.30 -8.24 -3.57
N VAL A 253 -15.38 -8.87 -2.82
CA VAL A 253 -15.22 -10.33 -2.83
C VAL A 253 -16.43 -11.06 -2.26
N GLY A 254 -17.06 -10.49 -1.21
CA GLY A 254 -18.25 -11.09 -0.60
C GLY A 254 -19.39 -11.33 -1.58
N THR A 255 -19.59 -10.41 -2.52
CA THR A 255 -20.58 -10.54 -3.61
C THR A 255 -20.34 -11.77 -4.48
N PHE A 256 -19.08 -12.13 -4.70
CA PHE A 256 -18.68 -13.24 -5.59
C PHE A 256 -18.22 -14.49 -4.84
N ALA A 257 -18.37 -14.54 -3.51
CA ALA A 257 -17.82 -15.63 -2.69
C ALA A 257 -18.26 -17.02 -3.12
N ALA A 258 -19.56 -17.19 -3.46
CA ALA A 258 -20.10 -18.46 -3.94
C ALA A 258 -19.53 -18.84 -5.31
N ASP A 259 -19.42 -17.89 -6.24
CA ASP A 259 -18.90 -18.10 -7.58
C ASP A 259 -17.40 -18.44 -7.55
N ILE A 260 -16.61 -17.70 -6.74
CA ILE A 260 -15.19 -17.97 -6.55
C ILE A 260 -14.97 -19.35 -5.97
N LYS A 261 -15.74 -19.74 -4.96
CA LYS A 261 -15.67 -21.06 -4.33
C LYS A 261 -15.97 -22.16 -5.34
N GLN A 262 -17.09 -22.05 -6.07
CA GLN A 262 -17.47 -23.03 -7.09
C GLN A 262 -16.41 -23.15 -8.19
N ALA A 263 -15.86 -22.03 -8.63
CA ALA A 263 -14.79 -21.98 -9.62
C ALA A 263 -13.51 -22.68 -9.13
N ALA A 264 -13.11 -22.44 -7.87
CA ALA A 264 -11.94 -23.10 -7.27
C ALA A 264 -12.12 -24.60 -7.13
N GLU A 265 -13.31 -25.07 -6.72
CA GLU A 265 -13.65 -26.50 -6.69
C GLU A 265 -13.54 -27.13 -8.09
N GLY A 266 -13.97 -26.41 -9.13
CA GLY A 266 -13.82 -26.84 -10.54
C GLY A 266 -12.36 -26.97 -11.00
N LEU A 267 -11.45 -26.21 -10.42
CA LEU A 267 -10.01 -26.29 -10.64
C LEU A 267 -9.31 -27.33 -9.73
N GLY A 268 -10.06 -28.04 -8.89
CA GLY A 268 -9.51 -29.05 -7.96
C GLY A 268 -8.82 -28.42 -6.74
N GLY A 269 -9.37 -27.32 -6.26
CA GLY A 269 -8.93 -26.59 -5.05
C GLY A 269 -9.66 -27.03 -3.80
#